data_c8ee64b71065897b1fc4c760befb0ef9
#
_entry.id   c8ee64b71065897b1fc4c760befb0ef9
#
_cell.length_a   1.000
_cell.length_b   1.000
_cell.length_c   1.000
_cell.angle_alpha   90.00
_cell.angle_beta   90.00
_cell.angle_gamma   90.00
#
_symmetry.space_group_name_H-M   'P 1'
#
loop_
_entity.id
_entity.type
_entity.pdbx_description
1 polymer ?
#
loop_
_entity_poly.entity_id
_entity_poly.type
_entity_poly.pdbx_seq_one_letter_code
_entity_poly.pdbx_strand_id
1 'polypeptide(L)'
;SARPTAKCCRLAIVTLLAALAAELPALEISDPFATHTITPPRPALAGSSLSCQPRPADAAYGILDVVDLALCRNPTTREAWSYARVQAAQVGLAQSDFLPGLDGQVSASRARIDSQTASQRNASLTLSWLLYDFGARSANLEIARQVLSAASSTLDATVQSVFLNAVQAYYNTQAARAAVTAARESEKASRESLTAAEVRYRVGTGTPADRLQAQTA
;
A
#
# COMPACT_ATOMS: atom_id res chain seq x y z
N SER A 1 -24.01 -45.77 45.25
CA SER A 1 -22.56 -45.77 45.28
C SER A 1 -21.96 -45.29 43.95
N ALA A 2 -21.41 -44.13 44.02
CA ALA A 2 -20.25 -43.54 43.30
C ALA A 2 -19.93 -43.89 41.88
N ARG A 3 -20.09 -42.88 40.97
CA ARG A 3 -19.30 -42.73 39.74
C ARG A 3 -18.62 -41.36 39.70
N PRO A 4 -17.37 -41.20 40.21
CA PRO A 4 -16.63 -39.97 40.01
C PRO A 4 -15.51 -40.01 38.94
N THR A 5 -15.28 -41.13 38.23
CA THR A 5 -14.07 -41.30 37.38
C THR A 5 -14.15 -40.68 36.02
N ALA A 6 -15.34 -40.38 35.45
CA ALA A 6 -15.47 -39.83 34.11
C ALA A 6 -15.21 -38.31 33.99
N LYS A 7 -15.34 -37.55 35.10
CA LYS A 7 -15.09 -36.09 35.10
C LYS A 7 -13.61 -35.74 35.17
N CYS A 8 -12.84 -36.53 35.92
CA CYS A 8 -11.37 -36.29 36.07
C CYS A 8 -10.61 -36.52 34.75
N CYS A 9 -11.02 -37.55 33.96
CA CYS A 9 -10.37 -37.86 32.69
C CYS A 9 -10.67 -36.83 31.60
N ARG A 10 -11.87 -36.20 31.63
CA ARG A 10 -12.19 -35.10 30.70
C ARG A 10 -11.45 -33.82 31.01
N LEU A 11 -11.22 -33.51 32.26
CA LEU A 11 -10.43 -32.35 32.66
C LEU A 11 -8.93 -32.49 32.28
N ALA A 12 -8.37 -33.69 32.46
CA ALA A 12 -6.99 -33.98 32.12
C ALA A 12 -6.73 -33.94 30.60
N ILE A 13 -7.71 -34.35 29.78
CA ILE A 13 -7.57 -34.29 28.32
C ILE A 13 -7.68 -32.82 27.81
N VAL A 14 -8.54 -32.01 28.42
CA VAL A 14 -8.68 -30.59 28.04
C VAL A 14 -7.45 -29.78 28.47
N THR A 15 -6.87 -30.08 29.62
CA THR A 15 -5.62 -29.41 30.07
C THR A 15 -4.41 -29.85 29.24
N LEU A 16 -4.34 -31.11 28.81
CA LEU A 16 -3.28 -31.60 27.93
C LEU A 16 -3.36 -30.99 26.52
N LEU A 17 -4.57 -30.83 25.97
CA LEU A 17 -4.79 -30.15 24.69
C LEU A 17 -4.51 -28.64 24.77
N ALA A 18 -4.81 -28.00 25.89
CA ALA A 18 -4.50 -26.59 26.11
C ALA A 18 -2.98 -26.36 26.30
N ALA A 19 -2.27 -27.29 26.93
CA ALA A 19 -0.82 -27.21 27.06
C ALA A 19 -0.08 -27.44 25.74
N LEU A 20 -0.58 -28.33 24.85
CA LEU A 20 -0.02 -28.47 23.51
C LEU A 20 -0.28 -27.26 22.60
N ALA A 21 -1.34 -26.48 22.83
CA ALA A 21 -1.64 -25.29 22.07
C ALA A 21 -0.76 -24.07 22.49
N ALA A 22 -0.18 -24.08 23.68
CA ALA A 22 0.62 -22.98 24.22
C ALA A 22 2.09 -22.98 23.76
N GLU A 23 2.57 -24.06 23.16
CA GLU A 23 3.96 -24.20 22.68
C GLU A 23 4.09 -24.37 21.17
N LEU A 24 3.07 -24.00 20.38
CA LEU A 24 3.28 -23.85 18.94
C LEU A 24 4.11 -22.57 18.75
N PRO A 25 5.43 -22.70 18.46
CA PRO A 25 6.18 -21.53 17.99
C PRO A 25 5.40 -20.99 16.79
N ALA A 26 5.18 -19.67 16.76
CA ALA A 26 4.61 -19.03 15.58
C ALA A 26 5.38 -19.62 14.39
N LEU A 27 4.67 -20.39 13.56
CA LEU A 27 5.23 -20.91 12.32
C LEU A 27 5.66 -19.67 11.54
N GLU A 28 6.92 -19.30 11.65
CA GLU A 28 7.54 -18.38 10.70
C GLU A 28 7.31 -19.03 9.35
N ILE A 29 6.37 -18.48 8.59
CA ILE A 29 6.11 -18.92 7.22
C ILE A 29 7.39 -18.56 6.46
N SER A 30 8.34 -19.49 6.47
CA SER A 30 9.54 -19.34 5.68
C SER A 30 9.09 -19.27 4.21
N ASP A 31 9.66 -18.34 3.45
CA ASP A 31 9.45 -18.22 2.01
C ASP A 31 10.41 -19.21 1.29
N PRO A 32 9.98 -20.48 1.07
CA PRO A 32 10.85 -21.53 0.54
C PRO A 32 11.26 -21.29 -0.91
N PHE A 33 10.57 -20.39 -1.60
CA PHE A 33 10.82 -20.04 -3.00
C PHE A 33 11.52 -18.68 -3.15
N ALA A 34 11.93 -18.07 -2.02
CA ALA A 34 12.58 -16.77 -1.99
C ALA A 34 11.88 -15.70 -2.83
N THR A 35 10.52 -15.69 -2.81
CA THR A 35 9.70 -14.77 -3.60
C THR A 35 9.96 -13.31 -3.24
N HIS A 36 10.47 -13.05 -2.04
CA HIS A 36 10.91 -11.72 -1.61
C HIS A 36 12.08 -11.18 -2.45
N THR A 37 12.93 -12.03 -3.00
CA THR A 37 14.09 -11.61 -3.82
C THR A 37 13.67 -11.15 -5.22
N ILE A 38 12.57 -11.67 -5.75
CA ILE A 38 12.02 -11.30 -7.06
C ILE A 38 10.96 -10.18 -6.94
N THR A 39 10.62 -9.77 -5.70
CA THR A 39 9.70 -8.67 -5.47
C THR A 39 10.43 -7.35 -5.78
N PRO A 40 9.84 -6.44 -6.59
CA PRO A 40 10.42 -5.13 -6.83
C PRO A 40 10.66 -4.36 -5.52
N PRO A 41 11.75 -3.60 -5.41
CA PRO A 41 12.00 -2.77 -4.24
C PRO A 41 10.89 -1.74 -4.06
N ARG A 42 10.69 -1.29 -2.81
CA ARG A 42 9.72 -0.22 -2.55
C ARG A 42 10.17 1.05 -3.27
N PRO A 43 9.28 1.75 -3.98
CA PRO A 43 9.61 3.00 -4.65
C PRO A 43 10.17 4.03 -3.68
N ALA A 44 11.34 4.52 -4.00
CA ALA A 44 12.07 5.51 -3.22
C ALA A 44 13.04 6.26 -4.14
N LEU A 45 13.36 7.53 -3.84
CA LEU A 45 14.46 8.20 -4.51
C LEU A 45 15.78 7.56 -4.10
N ALA A 46 16.65 7.28 -5.09
CA ALA A 46 17.96 6.72 -4.85
C ALA A 46 18.79 7.69 -3.95
N GLY A 47 19.27 7.17 -2.81
CA GLY A 47 20.10 7.93 -1.88
C GLY A 47 19.36 8.70 -0.79
N SER A 48 18.03 8.71 -0.76
CA SER A 48 17.29 9.25 0.36
C SER A 48 17.19 8.19 1.47
N SER A 49 17.73 8.52 2.66
CA SER A 49 17.37 7.81 3.89
C SER A 49 15.93 8.21 4.23
N LEU A 50 14.97 7.56 3.57
CA LEU A 50 13.57 7.97 3.57
C LEU A 50 12.99 7.95 4.98
N SER A 51 12.97 9.10 5.57
CA SER A 51 11.98 9.40 6.57
C SER A 51 10.67 9.68 5.83
N CYS A 52 9.85 8.66 5.58
CA CYS A 52 8.46 8.84 5.11
C CYS A 52 7.61 9.60 6.16
N GLN A 53 8.27 10.29 7.08
CA GLN A 53 7.63 11.10 8.11
C GLN A 53 7.42 12.51 7.56
N PRO A 54 6.21 13.05 7.67
CA PRO A 54 5.98 14.45 7.34
C PRO A 54 6.79 15.30 8.30
N ARG A 55 7.46 16.35 7.78
CA ARG A 55 8.02 17.40 8.60
C ARG A 55 6.90 18.20 9.28
N PRO A 56 7.19 18.94 10.36
CA PRO A 56 6.26 19.88 10.95
C PRO A 56 5.62 20.81 9.90
N ALA A 57 4.38 21.23 10.13
CA ALA A 57 3.59 22.01 9.15
C ALA A 57 4.22 23.39 8.82
N ASP A 58 5.09 23.90 9.67
CA ASP A 58 5.84 25.15 9.53
C ASP A 58 7.17 25.00 8.78
N ALA A 59 7.60 23.76 8.51
CA ALA A 59 8.86 23.53 7.79
C ALA A 59 8.71 23.84 6.29
N ALA A 60 9.72 24.52 5.74
CA ALA A 60 9.81 24.71 4.30
C ALA A 60 10.11 23.38 3.58
N TYR A 61 9.20 22.95 2.71
CA TYR A 61 9.38 21.78 1.87
C TYR A 61 10.10 22.16 0.58
N GLY A 62 11.23 21.51 0.33
CA GLY A 62 11.89 21.55 -0.97
C GLY A 62 11.22 20.59 -1.97
N ILE A 63 11.59 20.71 -3.25
CA ILE A 63 11.04 19.83 -4.29
C ILE A 63 11.33 18.34 -4.01
N LEU A 64 12.52 18.02 -3.52
CA LEU A 64 12.92 16.66 -3.19
C LEU A 64 12.09 16.11 -2.02
N ASP A 65 11.82 16.91 -1.00
CA ASP A 65 10.99 16.50 0.14
C ASP A 65 9.54 16.18 -0.29
N VAL A 66 8.98 17.01 -1.21
CA VAL A 66 7.63 16.80 -1.74
C VAL A 66 7.56 15.54 -2.59
N VAL A 67 8.55 15.30 -3.43
CA VAL A 67 8.63 14.10 -4.27
C VAL A 67 8.79 12.84 -3.41
N ASP A 68 9.69 12.86 -2.43
CA ASP A 68 9.88 11.73 -1.51
C ASP A 68 8.60 11.39 -0.76
N LEU A 69 7.93 12.40 -0.21
CA LEU A 69 6.68 12.23 0.50
C LEU A 69 5.57 11.69 -0.41
N ALA A 70 5.52 12.18 -1.66
CA ALA A 70 4.58 11.70 -2.66
C ALA A 70 4.81 10.23 -3.01
N LEU A 71 6.06 9.84 -3.33
CA LEU A 71 6.38 8.44 -3.66
C LEU A 71 6.11 7.48 -2.50
N CYS A 72 6.41 7.90 -1.28
CA CYS A 72 6.32 7.09 -0.08
C CYS A 72 4.88 6.91 0.42
N ARG A 73 4.05 7.95 0.33
CA ARG A 73 2.71 7.99 0.94
C ARG A 73 1.55 7.90 -0.04
N ASN A 74 1.81 8.02 -1.33
CA ASN A 74 0.73 7.94 -2.31
C ASN A 74 0.09 6.54 -2.29
N PRO A 75 -1.23 6.44 -2.14
CA PRO A 75 -1.93 5.16 -2.14
C PRO A 75 -1.76 4.40 -3.45
N THR A 76 -1.73 5.08 -4.61
CA THR A 76 -1.58 4.42 -5.92
C THR A 76 -0.21 3.75 -6.09
N THR A 77 0.87 4.36 -5.60
CA THR A 77 2.20 3.77 -5.60
C THR A 77 2.26 2.54 -4.68
N ARG A 78 1.62 2.61 -3.52
CA ARG A 78 1.55 1.49 -2.58
C ARG A 78 0.72 0.34 -3.12
N GLU A 79 -0.37 0.65 -3.81
CA GLU A 79 -1.24 -0.32 -4.47
C GLU A 79 -0.47 -1.06 -5.58
N ALA A 80 0.17 -0.33 -6.50
CA ALA A 80 0.96 -0.91 -7.58
C ALA A 80 2.11 -1.79 -7.03
N TRP A 81 2.78 -1.36 -5.97
CA TRP A 81 3.81 -2.16 -5.32
C TRP A 81 3.25 -3.43 -4.66
N SER A 82 2.11 -3.31 -3.96
CA SER A 82 1.45 -4.46 -3.34
C SER A 82 0.98 -5.47 -4.39
N TYR A 83 0.48 -4.98 -5.53
CA TYR A 83 0.10 -5.82 -6.65
C TYR A 83 1.30 -6.59 -7.22
N ALA A 84 2.44 -5.93 -7.43
CA ALA A 84 3.67 -6.59 -7.87
C ALA A 84 4.13 -7.68 -6.88
N ARG A 85 3.99 -7.45 -5.56
CA ARG A 85 4.24 -8.49 -4.54
C ARG A 85 3.32 -9.69 -4.65
N VAL A 86 2.04 -9.47 -4.95
CA VAL A 86 1.09 -10.57 -5.19
C VAL A 86 1.54 -11.39 -6.39
N GLN A 87 1.97 -10.75 -7.47
CA GLN A 87 2.47 -11.47 -8.65
C GLN A 87 3.78 -12.23 -8.37
N ALA A 88 4.67 -11.69 -7.54
CA ALA A 88 5.84 -12.43 -7.07
C ALA A 88 5.46 -13.70 -6.28
N ALA A 89 4.45 -13.62 -5.41
CA ALA A 89 3.91 -14.79 -4.70
C ALA A 89 3.27 -15.80 -5.67
N GLN A 90 2.62 -15.36 -6.76
CA GLN A 90 2.08 -16.25 -7.80
C GLN A 90 3.18 -17.03 -8.52
N VAL A 91 4.35 -16.43 -8.73
CA VAL A 91 5.53 -17.16 -9.23
C VAL A 91 5.93 -18.27 -8.27
N GLY A 92 5.94 -17.99 -6.95
CA GLY A 92 6.20 -19.02 -5.93
C GLY A 92 5.16 -20.14 -5.95
N LEU A 93 3.89 -19.82 -6.14
CA LEU A 93 2.83 -20.83 -6.29
C LEU A 93 3.05 -21.71 -7.53
N ALA A 94 3.39 -21.10 -8.68
CA ALA A 94 3.71 -21.86 -9.89
C ALA A 94 4.99 -22.74 -9.73
N GLN A 95 5.91 -22.34 -8.87
CA GLN A 95 7.07 -23.19 -8.50
C GLN A 95 6.65 -24.34 -7.60
N SER A 96 5.68 -24.16 -6.71
CA SER A 96 5.20 -25.22 -5.83
C SER A 96 4.57 -26.40 -6.57
N ASP A 97 4.04 -26.17 -7.78
CA ASP A 97 3.47 -27.24 -8.62
C ASP A 97 4.49 -28.30 -9.04
N PHE A 98 5.79 -28.02 -8.93
CA PHE A 98 6.86 -28.99 -9.18
C PHE A 98 7.17 -29.88 -7.99
N LEU A 99 6.64 -29.54 -6.81
CA LEU A 99 6.83 -30.32 -5.58
C LEU A 99 5.71 -31.34 -5.36
N PRO A 100 5.96 -32.37 -4.55
CA PRO A 100 4.90 -33.27 -4.15
C PRO A 100 3.91 -32.56 -3.20
N GLY A 101 2.60 -32.74 -3.46
CA GLY A 101 1.54 -32.31 -2.57
C GLY A 101 1.27 -33.36 -1.49
N LEU A 102 1.11 -32.90 -0.24
CA LEU A 102 0.76 -33.74 0.90
C LEU A 102 -0.56 -33.24 1.50
N ASP A 103 -1.60 -34.05 1.38
CA ASP A 103 -2.93 -33.77 1.89
C ASP A 103 -3.27 -34.64 3.08
N GLY A 104 -3.63 -34.03 4.21
CA GLY A 104 -4.08 -34.69 5.41
C GLY A 104 -5.56 -34.43 5.66
N GLN A 105 -6.38 -35.48 5.81
CA GLN A 105 -7.78 -35.36 6.13
C GLN A 105 -8.13 -36.19 7.39
N VAL A 106 -8.79 -35.52 8.34
CA VAL A 106 -9.36 -36.19 9.52
C VAL A 106 -10.86 -35.92 9.55
N SER A 107 -11.64 -36.97 9.63
CA SER A 107 -13.10 -36.87 9.74
C SER A 107 -13.62 -37.71 10.89
N ALA A 108 -14.63 -37.18 11.59
CA ALA A 108 -15.35 -37.87 12.63
C ALA A 108 -16.85 -37.70 12.39
N SER A 109 -17.58 -38.78 12.24
CA SER A 109 -19.02 -38.76 12.07
C SER A 109 -19.70 -39.64 13.13
N ARG A 110 -20.90 -39.23 13.55
CA ARG A 110 -21.76 -39.99 14.46
C ARG A 110 -23.16 -40.01 13.87
N ALA A 111 -23.61 -41.20 13.53
CA ALA A 111 -24.94 -41.41 13.01
C ALA A 111 -25.77 -42.22 14.02
N ARG A 112 -27.05 -41.91 14.14
CA ARG A 112 -28.02 -42.70 14.90
C ARG A 112 -29.06 -43.23 13.93
N ILE A 113 -29.16 -44.55 13.84
CA ILE A 113 -30.13 -45.27 13.01
C ILE A 113 -30.83 -46.26 13.92
N ASP A 114 -32.15 -46.20 13.99
CA ASP A 114 -33.01 -47.12 14.77
C ASP A 114 -32.53 -47.39 16.20
N SER A 115 -32.34 -46.31 17.00
CA SER A 115 -31.83 -46.35 18.38
C SER A 115 -30.38 -46.84 18.58
N GLN A 116 -29.70 -47.27 17.53
CA GLN A 116 -28.26 -47.57 17.57
C GLN A 116 -27.43 -46.35 17.17
N THR A 117 -26.36 -46.11 17.91
CA THR A 117 -25.43 -45.02 17.62
C THR A 117 -24.13 -45.60 17.06
N ALA A 118 -23.83 -45.32 15.80
CA ALA A 118 -22.55 -45.65 15.19
C ALA A 118 -21.67 -44.39 15.17
N SER A 119 -20.40 -44.52 15.56
CA SER A 119 -19.40 -43.45 15.42
C SER A 119 -18.27 -43.96 14.55
N GLN A 120 -17.93 -43.18 13.52
CA GLN A 120 -16.87 -43.49 12.59
C GLN A 120 -15.83 -42.38 12.67
N ARG A 121 -14.55 -42.75 12.66
CA ARG A 121 -13.41 -41.86 12.62
C ARG A 121 -12.49 -42.32 11.50
N ASN A 122 -12.18 -41.43 10.59
CA ASN A 122 -11.26 -41.68 9.48
C ASN A 122 -10.10 -40.66 9.55
N ALA A 123 -8.92 -41.15 9.33
CA ALA A 123 -7.73 -40.30 9.11
C ALA A 123 -7.05 -40.83 7.85
N SER A 124 -6.77 -39.95 6.91
CA SER A 124 -6.06 -40.26 5.68
C SER A 124 -4.94 -39.25 5.42
N LEU A 125 -3.85 -39.73 4.88
CA LEU A 125 -2.73 -38.94 4.43
C LEU A 125 -2.44 -39.38 2.99
N THR A 126 -2.51 -38.39 2.06
CA THR A 126 -2.33 -38.66 0.64
C THR A 126 -1.15 -37.84 0.13
N LEU A 127 -0.16 -38.53 -0.42
CA LEU A 127 0.98 -37.92 -1.14
C LEU A 127 0.71 -38.02 -2.64
N SER A 128 0.69 -36.89 -3.34
CA SER A 128 0.51 -36.79 -4.78
C SER A 128 1.69 -36.07 -5.42
N TRP A 129 2.26 -36.64 -6.48
CA TRP A 129 3.34 -36.02 -7.22
C TRP A 129 3.18 -36.23 -8.72
N LEU A 130 3.04 -35.15 -9.45
CA LEU A 130 2.96 -35.19 -10.89
C LEU A 130 4.38 -35.21 -11.47
N LEU A 131 4.81 -36.39 -11.98
CA LEU A 131 6.18 -36.57 -12.45
C LEU A 131 6.41 -35.99 -13.85
N TYR A 132 5.42 -36.10 -14.75
CA TYR A 132 5.52 -35.64 -16.13
C TYR A 132 4.18 -35.09 -16.64
N ASP A 133 4.20 -33.92 -17.29
CA ASP A 133 3.03 -33.18 -17.77
C ASP A 133 3.21 -32.52 -19.15
N PHE A 134 4.17 -33.01 -19.94
CA PHE A 134 4.46 -32.48 -21.29
C PHE A 134 4.78 -30.98 -21.34
N GLY A 135 5.25 -30.40 -20.24
CA GLY A 135 5.67 -29.01 -20.13
C GLY A 135 4.61 -28.02 -19.67
N ALA A 136 3.43 -28.49 -19.27
CA ALA A 136 2.36 -27.58 -18.83
C ALA A 136 2.77 -26.71 -17.61
N ARG A 137 3.44 -27.29 -16.58
CA ARG A 137 3.92 -26.56 -15.40
C ARG A 137 4.99 -25.54 -15.75
N SER A 138 5.92 -25.88 -16.66
CA SER A 138 6.95 -24.95 -17.11
C SER A 138 6.36 -23.76 -17.88
N ALA A 139 5.34 -23.99 -18.71
CA ALA A 139 4.62 -22.93 -19.38
C ALA A 139 3.85 -22.02 -18.39
N ASN A 140 3.18 -22.62 -17.40
CA ASN A 140 2.49 -21.86 -16.35
C ASN A 140 3.46 -21.01 -15.51
N LEU A 141 4.63 -21.55 -15.16
CA LEU A 141 5.67 -20.79 -14.45
C LEU A 141 6.18 -19.62 -15.29
N GLU A 142 6.36 -19.81 -16.60
CA GLU A 142 6.78 -18.73 -17.48
C GLU A 142 5.70 -17.66 -17.62
N ILE A 143 4.42 -18.04 -17.71
CA ILE A 143 3.29 -17.09 -17.68
C ILE A 143 3.35 -16.26 -16.39
N ALA A 144 3.52 -16.90 -15.22
CA ALA A 144 3.59 -16.19 -13.95
C ALA A 144 4.76 -15.18 -13.90
N ARG A 145 5.92 -15.53 -14.46
CA ARG A 145 7.07 -14.62 -14.58
C ARG A 145 6.78 -13.43 -15.49
N GLN A 146 6.14 -13.65 -16.62
CA GLN A 146 5.77 -12.58 -17.55
C GLN A 146 4.73 -11.63 -16.94
N VAL A 147 3.77 -12.15 -16.18
CA VAL A 147 2.79 -11.34 -15.44
C VAL A 147 3.49 -10.51 -14.35
N LEU A 148 4.47 -11.07 -13.63
CA LEU A 148 5.28 -10.31 -12.68
C LEU A 148 6.07 -9.19 -13.38
N SER A 149 6.66 -9.46 -14.53
CA SER A 149 7.38 -8.46 -15.34
C SER A 149 6.45 -7.31 -15.77
N ALA A 150 5.24 -7.64 -16.22
CA ALA A 150 4.22 -6.63 -16.57
C ALA A 150 3.79 -5.80 -15.35
N ALA A 151 3.61 -6.44 -14.19
CA ALA A 151 3.28 -5.74 -12.94
C ALA A 151 4.41 -4.79 -12.50
N SER A 152 5.66 -5.19 -12.66
CA SER A 152 6.83 -4.35 -12.38
C SER A 152 6.88 -3.14 -13.29
N SER A 153 6.63 -3.31 -14.59
CA SER A 153 6.56 -2.20 -15.56
C SER A 153 5.42 -1.24 -15.24
N THR A 154 4.29 -1.77 -14.77
CA THR A 154 3.15 -0.93 -14.32
C THR A 154 3.51 -0.14 -13.06
N LEU A 155 4.26 -0.75 -12.13
CA LEU A 155 4.77 -0.05 -10.95
C LEU A 155 5.68 1.10 -11.35
N ASP A 156 6.62 0.88 -12.26
CA ASP A 156 7.56 1.91 -12.75
C ASP A 156 6.81 3.08 -13.43
N ALA A 157 5.83 2.78 -14.27
CA ALA A 157 4.97 3.79 -14.90
C ALA A 157 4.19 4.62 -13.85
N THR A 158 3.68 3.95 -12.82
CA THR A 158 2.97 4.60 -11.71
C THR A 158 3.91 5.53 -10.93
N VAL A 159 5.12 5.08 -10.62
CA VAL A 159 6.15 5.88 -9.94
C VAL A 159 6.50 7.13 -10.75
N GLN A 160 6.70 7.00 -12.07
CA GLN A 160 6.98 8.13 -12.95
C GLN A 160 5.82 9.12 -12.99
N SER A 161 4.59 8.63 -13.06
CA SER A 161 3.39 9.49 -13.05
C SER A 161 3.26 10.27 -11.72
N VAL A 162 3.43 9.60 -10.59
CA VAL A 162 3.38 10.24 -9.27
C VAL A 162 4.51 11.26 -9.11
N PHE A 163 5.71 10.93 -9.57
CA PHE A 163 6.84 11.86 -9.58
C PHE A 163 6.50 13.15 -10.37
N LEU A 164 6.04 13.00 -11.61
CA LEU A 164 5.68 14.12 -12.47
C LEU A 164 4.58 14.98 -11.84
N ASN A 165 3.54 14.37 -11.31
CA ASN A 165 2.44 15.08 -10.65
C ASN A 165 2.92 15.85 -9.41
N ALA A 166 3.82 15.29 -8.62
CA ALA A 166 4.41 15.97 -7.46
C ALA A 166 5.24 17.19 -7.86
N VAL A 167 6.05 17.07 -8.91
CA VAL A 167 6.84 18.17 -9.45
C VAL A 167 5.93 19.28 -9.99
N GLN A 168 4.91 18.93 -10.77
CA GLN A 168 3.95 19.90 -11.29
C GLN A 168 3.20 20.63 -10.16
N ALA A 169 2.73 19.90 -9.15
CA ALA A 169 2.03 20.47 -8.01
C ALA A 169 2.93 21.46 -7.24
N TYR A 170 4.21 21.12 -7.05
CA TYR A 170 5.19 21.99 -6.42
C TYR A 170 5.33 23.31 -7.18
N TYR A 171 5.61 23.28 -8.49
CA TYR A 171 5.78 24.48 -9.29
C TYR A 171 4.49 25.28 -9.45
N ASN A 172 3.33 24.64 -9.55
CA ASN A 172 2.03 25.33 -9.53
C ASN A 172 1.83 26.10 -8.23
N THR A 173 2.25 25.55 -7.10
CA THR A 173 2.20 26.24 -5.81
C THR A 173 3.14 27.45 -5.79
N GLN A 174 4.33 27.34 -6.33
CA GLN A 174 5.28 28.47 -6.43
C GLN A 174 4.73 29.58 -7.35
N ALA A 175 4.16 29.21 -8.49
CA ALA A 175 3.53 30.16 -9.41
C ALA A 175 2.36 30.89 -8.76
N ALA A 176 1.50 30.17 -8.03
CA ALA A 176 0.38 30.76 -7.30
C ALA A 176 0.87 31.75 -6.20
N ARG A 177 1.93 31.40 -5.47
CA ARG A 177 2.55 32.31 -4.48
C ARG A 177 3.10 33.58 -5.13
N ALA A 178 3.79 33.43 -6.26
CA ALA A 178 4.28 34.58 -7.02
C ALA A 178 3.14 35.47 -7.53
N ALA A 179 2.05 34.87 -8.02
CA ALA A 179 0.86 35.60 -8.45
C ALA A 179 0.22 36.40 -7.30
N VAL A 180 0.12 35.82 -6.11
CA VAL A 180 -0.38 36.53 -4.92
C VAL A 180 0.52 37.71 -4.55
N THR A 181 1.84 37.53 -4.62
CA THR A 181 2.78 38.61 -4.36
C THR A 181 2.65 39.76 -5.38
N ALA A 182 2.58 39.40 -6.68
CA ALA A 182 2.36 40.37 -7.75
C ALA A 182 1.03 41.15 -7.60
N ALA A 183 -0.04 40.42 -7.25
CA ALA A 183 -1.36 41.06 -7.01
C ALA A 183 -1.34 42.03 -5.82
N ARG A 184 -0.64 41.68 -4.75
CA ARG A 184 -0.46 42.60 -3.59
C ARG A 184 0.35 43.85 -3.93
N GLU A 185 1.40 43.71 -4.74
CA GLU A 185 2.18 44.85 -5.20
C GLU A 185 1.34 45.74 -6.15
N SER A 186 0.55 45.16 -7.04
CA SER A 186 -0.38 45.89 -7.91
C SER A 186 -1.42 46.65 -7.08
N GLU A 187 -2.05 46.01 -6.08
CA GLU A 187 -2.99 46.65 -5.15
C GLU A 187 -2.35 47.84 -4.45
N LYS A 188 -1.11 47.67 -3.96
CA LYS A 188 -0.35 48.77 -3.31
C LYS A 188 -0.12 49.95 -4.24
N ALA A 189 0.33 49.69 -5.48
CA ALA A 189 0.54 50.72 -6.49
C ALA A 189 -0.77 51.44 -6.85
N SER A 190 -1.87 50.74 -6.99
CA SER A 190 -3.19 51.35 -7.23
C SER A 190 -3.65 52.26 -6.07
N ARG A 191 -3.43 51.81 -4.82
CA ARG A 191 -3.72 52.63 -3.63
C ARG A 191 -2.88 53.89 -3.53
N GLU A 192 -1.57 53.81 -3.85
CA GLU A 192 -0.68 54.94 -3.91
C GLU A 192 -1.07 55.91 -5.02
N SER A 193 -1.49 55.40 -6.20
CA SER A 193 -2.01 56.20 -7.30
C SER A 193 -3.31 56.95 -6.91
N LEU A 194 -4.23 56.25 -6.25
CA LEU A 194 -5.46 56.88 -5.74
C LEU A 194 -5.16 58.01 -4.73
N THR A 195 -4.29 57.73 -3.77
CA THR A 195 -3.84 58.75 -2.78
C THR A 195 -3.24 59.95 -3.45
N ALA A 196 -2.41 59.77 -4.47
CA ALA A 196 -1.82 60.86 -5.23
C ALA A 196 -2.87 61.67 -6.04
N ALA A 197 -3.87 60.98 -6.62
CA ALA A 197 -4.96 61.62 -7.34
C ALA A 197 -5.85 62.43 -6.39
N GLU A 198 -6.15 61.90 -5.20
CA GLU A 198 -6.94 62.64 -4.18
C GLU A 198 -6.23 63.89 -3.67
N VAL A 199 -4.92 63.83 -3.44
CA VAL A 199 -4.10 64.98 -3.04
C VAL A 199 -4.12 66.06 -4.13
N ARG A 200 -3.89 65.69 -5.40
CA ARG A 200 -3.95 66.64 -6.53
C ARG A 200 -5.32 67.27 -6.68
N TYR A 201 -6.42 66.50 -6.51
CA TYR A 201 -7.74 67.03 -6.54
C TYR A 201 -8.00 68.00 -5.39
N ARG A 202 -7.55 67.71 -4.17
CA ARG A 202 -7.72 68.59 -2.99
C ARG A 202 -6.99 69.91 -3.12
N VAL A 203 -5.79 69.93 -3.73
CA VAL A 203 -5.01 71.16 -3.95
C VAL A 203 -5.41 71.89 -5.25
N GLY A 204 -6.40 71.42 -5.99
CA GLY A 204 -6.96 72.08 -7.18
C GLY A 204 -6.15 71.85 -8.46
N THR A 205 -5.16 70.93 -8.47
CA THR A 205 -4.33 70.62 -9.64
C THR A 205 -4.74 69.37 -10.38
N GLY A 206 -5.75 68.61 -9.87
CA GLY A 206 -6.34 67.43 -10.48
C GLY A 206 -7.81 67.60 -10.77
N THR A 207 -8.33 66.79 -11.69
CA THR A 207 -9.74 66.77 -12.06
C THR A 207 -10.55 65.74 -11.25
N PRO A 208 -11.88 65.90 -11.09
CA PRO A 208 -12.72 64.85 -10.50
C PRO A 208 -12.66 63.56 -11.29
N ALA A 209 -12.47 63.60 -12.61
CA ALA A 209 -12.34 62.46 -13.49
C ALA A 209 -11.10 61.63 -13.18
N ASP A 210 -9.93 62.27 -12.94
CA ASP A 210 -8.67 61.62 -12.59
C ASP A 210 -8.85 60.82 -11.27
N ARG A 211 -9.53 61.40 -10.28
CA ARG A 211 -9.79 60.74 -9.00
C ARG A 211 -10.69 59.52 -9.19
N LEU A 212 -11.77 59.63 -9.95
CA LEU A 212 -12.71 58.51 -10.20
C LEU A 212 -12.00 57.39 -10.99
N GLN A 213 -11.16 57.75 -11.97
CA GLN A 213 -10.38 56.77 -12.71
C GLN A 213 -9.39 56.03 -11.81
N ALA A 214 -8.71 56.70 -10.91
CA ALA A 214 -7.79 56.06 -9.96
C ALA A 214 -8.53 55.23 -8.91
N GLN A 215 -9.82 55.53 -8.64
CA GLN A 215 -10.66 54.76 -7.71
C GLN A 215 -11.19 53.45 -8.32
N THR A 216 -11.25 53.37 -9.65
CA THR A 216 -11.76 52.18 -10.38
C THR A 216 -10.65 51.28 -10.94
N ALA A 217 -9.36 51.66 -10.83
CA ALA A 217 -8.23 50.91 -11.25
C ALA A 217 -7.70 49.96 -10.16
#